data_41e547cc4c505d591dcdf4614a4a757c
#
_entry.id   41e547cc4c505d591dcdf4614a4a757c
#
_cell.length_a   1.000
_cell.length_b   1.000
_cell.length_c   1.000
_cell.angle_alpha   90.00
_cell.angle_beta   90.00
_cell.angle_gamma   90.00
#
_symmetry.space_group_name_H-M   'P 1'
#
loop_
_entity.id
_entity.type
_entity.pdbx_description
1 polymer ?
#
loop_
_entity_poly.entity_id
_entity_poly.type
_entity_poly.pdbx_seq_one_letter_code
_entity_poly.pdbx_strand_id
1 'polypeptide(L)'
;MIRKAQFKDLEQIDDLSVQVINDMHKHGIFQWQLNYPRKSHFQVDIDKDSLFVYELNGQVVGVMALYVENDPPYRTVNWLRKNSMVIHRILILPSLQKRGIARQLLYYALKQCAQDGYESLKIDTHPGNYRMRHFLKKNSFHELEYIKPMHRIGYERLIEFNKMNKILIFGSSGSGKTTLSKILNKKLNIPYLHLDSIYWVHDWQSVEREVFNSRVREFINTHTRFIIDGNYTNFSNYMERLRLADTIIVLDYPLSTNLKGIIRREQKYKHRYRSDMATGCIEELDQEFLHYVYRFKKKQERMIASIEQFKGQKTILRFKSREDLMHWTAQL
;
A
#
# COMPACT_ATOMS: atom_id res chain seq x y z
N MET A 1 10.89 -0.21 15.89
CA MET A 1 11.43 0.11 14.54
C MET A 1 11.93 -1.18 13.90
N ILE A 2 11.80 -1.32 12.55
CA ILE A 2 12.40 -2.48 11.82
C ILE A 2 13.70 -2.00 11.20
N ARG A 3 14.76 -2.77 11.38
CA ARG A 3 16.09 -2.53 10.83
C ARG A 3 16.81 -3.84 10.52
N LYS A 4 17.91 -3.80 9.76
CA LYS A 4 18.81 -4.93 9.61
C LYS A 4 19.41 -5.32 10.96
N ALA A 5 19.56 -6.63 11.19
CA ALA A 5 20.24 -7.15 12.35
C ALA A 5 21.75 -6.90 12.25
N GLN A 6 22.39 -6.75 13.39
CA GLN A 6 23.83 -6.60 13.54
C GLN A 6 24.37 -7.70 14.45
N PHE A 7 25.68 -7.99 14.39
CA PHE A 7 26.31 -9.02 15.24
C PHE A 7 26.04 -8.80 16.74
N LYS A 8 25.95 -7.55 17.19
CA LYS A 8 25.62 -7.22 18.58
C LYS A 8 24.23 -7.67 19.02
N ASP A 9 23.32 -7.93 18.08
CA ASP A 9 21.96 -8.37 18.37
C ASP A 9 21.85 -9.88 18.59
N LEU A 10 22.91 -10.66 18.24
CA LEU A 10 22.90 -12.13 18.22
C LEU A 10 22.48 -12.77 19.53
N GLU A 11 22.94 -12.26 20.68
CA GLU A 11 22.56 -12.83 21.99
C GLU A 11 21.06 -12.64 22.23
N GLN A 12 20.52 -11.44 21.98
CA GLN A 12 19.09 -11.18 22.15
C GLN A 12 18.24 -12.00 21.17
N ILE A 13 18.72 -12.23 19.94
CA ILE A 13 18.05 -13.04 18.93
C ILE A 13 18.03 -14.51 19.34
N ASP A 14 19.13 -15.05 19.85
CA ASP A 14 19.21 -16.44 20.31
C ASP A 14 18.30 -16.69 21.52
N ASP A 15 18.31 -15.79 22.50
CA ASP A 15 17.41 -15.84 23.66
C ASP A 15 15.93 -15.79 23.24
N LEU A 16 15.59 -14.88 22.31
CA LEU A 16 14.24 -14.78 21.75
C LEU A 16 13.85 -16.09 21.03
N SER A 17 14.78 -16.71 20.29
CA SER A 17 14.54 -17.98 19.62
C SER A 17 14.20 -19.09 20.60
N VAL A 18 14.96 -19.23 21.68
CA VAL A 18 14.68 -20.22 22.73
C VAL A 18 13.30 -20.01 23.36
N GLN A 19 12.95 -18.76 23.68
CA GLN A 19 11.64 -18.43 24.25
C GLN A 19 10.50 -18.80 23.30
N VAL A 20 10.65 -18.51 21.99
CA VAL A 20 9.65 -18.84 20.98
C VAL A 20 9.50 -20.35 20.80
N ILE A 21 10.61 -21.10 20.75
CA ILE A 21 10.56 -22.57 20.63
C ILE A 21 9.84 -23.18 21.84
N ASN A 22 10.18 -22.74 23.05
CA ASN A 22 9.53 -23.20 24.28
C ASN A 22 8.02 -22.86 24.30
N ASP A 23 7.62 -21.66 23.86
CA ASP A 23 6.21 -21.31 23.74
C ASP A 23 5.48 -22.19 22.70
N MET A 24 6.13 -22.44 21.57
CA MET A 24 5.58 -23.34 20.54
C MET A 24 5.35 -24.76 21.09
N HIS A 25 6.34 -25.35 21.78
CA HIS A 25 6.25 -26.68 22.37
C HIS A 25 5.13 -26.76 23.42
N LYS A 26 4.98 -25.75 24.28
CA LYS A 26 3.88 -25.63 25.27
C LYS A 26 2.51 -25.69 24.61
N HIS A 27 2.39 -25.30 23.33
CA HIS A 27 1.17 -25.30 22.56
C HIS A 27 1.06 -26.46 21.55
N GLY A 28 1.92 -27.51 21.69
CA GLY A 28 1.92 -28.67 20.81
C GLY A 28 2.43 -28.40 19.39
N ILE A 29 3.19 -27.33 19.18
CA ILE A 29 3.74 -26.96 17.87
C ILE A 29 5.23 -27.36 17.86
N PHE A 30 5.57 -28.44 17.18
CA PHE A 30 6.94 -28.99 17.11
C PHE A 30 7.63 -28.68 15.78
N GLN A 31 7.45 -27.45 15.27
CA GLN A 31 8.06 -27.00 14.02
C GLN A 31 9.58 -26.90 14.11
N TRP A 32 10.10 -26.45 15.25
CA TRP A 32 11.52 -26.28 15.56
C TRP A 32 11.89 -27.04 16.82
N GLN A 33 13.14 -27.49 16.85
CA GLN A 33 13.77 -28.13 18.02
C GLN A 33 14.68 -27.16 18.75
N LEU A 34 15.09 -27.48 19.97
CA LEU A 34 15.93 -26.58 20.79
C LEU A 34 17.32 -26.27 20.20
N ASN A 35 17.78 -27.07 19.23
CA ASN A 35 19.02 -26.87 18.51
C ASN A 35 18.86 -26.09 17.19
N TYR A 36 17.64 -25.70 16.83
CA TYR A 36 17.35 -24.97 15.58
C TYR A 36 16.06 -24.12 15.69
N PRO A 37 16.08 -22.84 15.27
CA PRO A 37 17.26 -22.05 14.89
C PRO A 37 18.01 -21.56 16.13
N ARG A 38 19.32 -21.42 16.02
CA ARG A 38 20.20 -20.93 17.07
C ARG A 38 21.18 -19.87 16.53
N LYS A 39 22.01 -19.29 17.41
CA LYS A 39 22.94 -18.20 17.15
C LYS A 39 23.73 -18.35 15.85
N SER A 40 24.29 -19.55 15.57
CA SER A 40 25.06 -19.81 14.35
C SER A 40 24.24 -19.65 13.07
N HIS A 41 22.95 -19.99 13.11
CA HIS A 41 22.06 -19.83 11.97
C HIS A 41 21.73 -18.34 11.70
N PHE A 42 21.53 -17.59 12.77
CA PHE A 42 21.28 -16.14 12.66
C PHE A 42 22.55 -15.37 12.25
N GLN A 43 23.72 -15.86 12.64
CA GLN A 43 24.98 -15.31 12.17
C GLN A 43 25.10 -15.41 10.64
N VAL A 44 24.82 -16.60 10.09
CA VAL A 44 24.79 -16.79 8.62
C VAL A 44 23.77 -15.86 7.95
N ASP A 45 22.61 -15.63 8.59
CA ASP A 45 21.60 -14.72 8.06
C ASP A 45 22.07 -13.26 8.06
N ILE A 46 22.87 -12.85 9.07
CA ILE A 46 23.51 -11.53 9.13
C ILE A 46 24.59 -11.41 8.07
N ASP A 47 25.46 -12.40 7.93
CA ASP A 47 26.53 -12.43 6.92
C ASP A 47 25.98 -12.29 5.50
N LYS A 48 24.78 -12.85 5.24
CA LYS A 48 24.04 -12.73 3.98
C LYS A 48 23.21 -11.45 3.86
N ASP A 49 23.29 -10.53 4.82
CA ASP A 49 22.52 -9.29 4.86
C ASP A 49 20.98 -9.50 4.77
N SER A 50 20.51 -10.68 5.19
CA SER A 50 19.12 -11.15 5.05
C SER A 50 18.31 -11.14 6.34
N LEU A 51 18.92 -10.81 7.51
CA LEU A 51 18.24 -10.80 8.80
C LEU A 51 17.75 -9.40 9.19
N PHE A 52 16.50 -9.35 9.60
CA PHE A 52 15.85 -8.11 10.07
C PHE A 52 15.33 -8.31 11.49
N VAL A 53 15.43 -7.27 12.31
CA VAL A 53 14.92 -7.23 13.68
C VAL A 53 13.83 -6.16 13.83
N TYR A 54 12.85 -6.48 14.68
CA TYR A 54 11.94 -5.48 15.22
C TYR A 54 12.43 -5.09 16.61
N GLU A 55 12.87 -3.84 16.73
CA GLU A 55 13.36 -3.28 17.97
C GLU A 55 12.29 -2.42 18.63
N LEU A 56 12.09 -2.62 19.93
CA LEU A 56 11.21 -1.83 20.79
C LEU A 56 11.97 -1.44 22.05
N ASN A 57 12.15 -0.14 22.30
CA ASN A 57 12.86 0.41 23.46
C ASN A 57 14.27 -0.23 23.68
N GLY A 58 15.03 -0.41 22.62
CA GLY A 58 16.37 -1.00 22.66
C GLY A 58 16.40 -2.52 22.76
N GLN A 59 15.26 -3.20 22.84
CA GLN A 59 15.15 -4.65 22.90
C GLN A 59 14.71 -5.23 21.55
N VAL A 60 15.33 -6.33 21.11
CA VAL A 60 14.90 -7.13 19.97
C VAL A 60 13.71 -7.98 20.38
N VAL A 61 12.53 -7.68 19.81
CA VAL A 61 11.26 -8.35 20.14
C VAL A 61 10.66 -9.13 18.97
N GLY A 62 11.25 -9.02 17.81
CA GLY A 62 10.86 -9.76 16.61
C GLY A 62 12.03 -9.93 15.67
N VAL A 63 12.04 -11.02 14.92
CA VAL A 63 13.10 -11.36 13.96
C VAL A 63 12.45 -11.94 12.71
N MET A 64 13.04 -11.66 11.55
CA MET A 64 12.64 -12.25 10.27
C MET A 64 13.87 -12.35 9.36
N ALA A 65 14.11 -13.52 8.78
CA ALA A 65 15.05 -13.65 7.68
C ALA A 65 14.29 -13.57 6.33
N LEU A 66 14.82 -12.78 5.39
CA LEU A 66 14.24 -12.55 4.07
C LEU A 66 15.27 -12.82 2.98
N TYR A 67 15.03 -13.84 2.15
CA TYR A 67 15.94 -14.35 1.15
C TYR A 67 15.40 -14.17 -0.26
N VAL A 68 16.31 -14.07 -1.22
CA VAL A 68 16.00 -14.13 -2.66
C VAL A 68 16.03 -15.57 -3.17
N GLU A 69 16.92 -16.39 -2.59
CA GLU A 69 17.10 -17.78 -3.00
C GLU A 69 16.05 -18.70 -2.39
N ASN A 70 15.59 -19.67 -3.18
CA ASN A 70 14.72 -20.72 -2.71
C ASN A 70 15.53 -21.94 -2.24
N ASP A 71 15.13 -22.54 -1.13
CA ASP A 71 15.70 -23.81 -0.69
C ASP A 71 15.48 -24.92 -1.75
N PRO A 72 16.41 -25.85 -1.95
CA PRO A 72 16.27 -26.92 -2.95
C PRO A 72 14.95 -27.69 -2.88
N PRO A 73 14.40 -28.01 -1.67
CA PRO A 73 13.09 -28.67 -1.55
C PRO A 73 11.92 -27.88 -2.12
N TYR A 74 12.04 -26.57 -2.28
CA TYR A 74 10.99 -25.71 -2.85
C TYR A 74 10.74 -26.03 -4.34
N ARG A 75 11.66 -26.68 -5.03
CA ARG A 75 11.49 -27.13 -6.42
C ARG A 75 10.40 -28.18 -6.59
N THR A 76 9.94 -28.80 -5.51
CA THR A 76 8.85 -29.80 -5.52
C THR A 76 7.46 -29.20 -5.47
N VAL A 77 7.34 -27.87 -5.37
CA VAL A 77 6.07 -27.13 -5.27
C VAL A 77 5.82 -26.33 -6.54
N ASN A 78 4.58 -26.36 -7.03
CA ASN A 78 4.13 -25.52 -8.14
C ASN A 78 3.82 -24.10 -7.65
N TRP A 79 4.86 -23.30 -7.46
CA TRP A 79 4.72 -21.92 -7.03
C TRP A 79 4.00 -21.07 -8.08
N LEU A 80 3.21 -20.11 -7.63
CA LEU A 80 2.45 -19.21 -8.52
C LEU A 80 3.35 -18.27 -9.31
N ARG A 81 4.54 -17.93 -8.77
CA ARG A 81 5.54 -17.08 -9.44
C ARG A 81 6.95 -17.64 -9.29
N LYS A 82 7.77 -17.40 -10.32
CA LYS A 82 9.20 -17.79 -10.32
C LYS A 82 10.04 -16.74 -9.60
N ASN A 83 9.79 -15.45 -9.88
CA ASN A 83 10.52 -14.33 -9.31
C ASN A 83 9.93 -13.95 -7.95
N SER A 84 10.58 -14.40 -6.87
CA SER A 84 10.01 -14.31 -5.51
C SER A 84 11.10 -14.11 -4.46
N MET A 85 10.71 -13.49 -3.34
CA MET A 85 11.47 -13.57 -2.09
C MET A 85 10.85 -14.63 -1.17
N VAL A 86 11.63 -15.09 -0.18
CA VAL A 86 11.23 -16.13 0.78
C VAL A 86 11.44 -15.62 2.20
N ILE A 87 10.41 -15.72 3.05
CA ILE A 87 10.54 -15.50 4.49
C ILE A 87 10.97 -16.80 5.16
N HIS A 88 12.08 -16.71 5.89
CA HIS A 88 12.51 -17.73 6.82
C HIS A 88 12.50 -17.19 8.25
N ARG A 89 12.42 -18.10 9.24
CA ARG A 89 12.65 -17.80 10.66
C ARG A 89 11.96 -16.55 11.20
N ILE A 90 10.65 -16.40 10.97
CA ILE A 90 9.90 -15.33 11.61
C ILE A 90 9.57 -15.68 13.07
N LEU A 91 10.04 -14.84 13.99
CA LEU A 91 9.96 -15.01 15.44
C LEU A 91 9.38 -13.75 16.09
N ILE A 92 8.50 -13.90 17.05
CA ILE A 92 7.97 -12.78 17.85
C ILE A 92 8.02 -13.20 19.32
N LEU A 93 8.53 -12.31 20.16
CA LEU A 93 8.59 -12.52 21.62
C LEU A 93 7.20 -12.93 22.14
N PRO A 94 7.06 -14.07 22.85
CA PRO A 94 5.77 -14.63 23.24
C PRO A 94 4.86 -13.64 23.98
N SER A 95 5.40 -12.85 24.88
CA SER A 95 4.65 -11.82 25.65
C SER A 95 4.13 -10.66 24.80
N LEU A 96 4.64 -10.49 23.57
CA LEU A 96 4.26 -9.43 22.64
C LEU A 96 3.53 -9.95 21.39
N GLN A 97 3.18 -11.23 21.36
CA GLN A 97 2.33 -11.78 20.31
C GLN A 97 0.94 -11.11 20.31
N LYS A 98 0.24 -11.16 19.16
CA LYS A 98 -1.07 -10.52 18.93
C LYS A 98 -1.07 -8.99 19.02
N ARG A 99 0.08 -8.34 19.21
CA ARG A 99 0.23 -6.87 19.19
C ARG A 99 0.60 -6.29 17.82
N GLY A 100 0.46 -7.06 16.76
CA GLY A 100 0.67 -6.60 15.38
C GLY A 100 2.12 -6.64 14.87
N ILE A 101 3.11 -7.04 15.70
CA ILE A 101 4.55 -7.06 15.32
C ILE A 101 4.79 -7.96 14.10
N ALA A 102 4.25 -9.21 14.10
CA ALA A 102 4.38 -10.11 12.95
C ALA A 102 3.82 -9.50 11.67
N ARG A 103 2.71 -8.76 11.78
CA ARG A 103 2.11 -8.06 10.63
C ARG A 103 3.00 -6.93 10.11
N GLN A 104 3.66 -6.20 10.99
CA GLN A 104 4.60 -5.14 10.59
C GLN A 104 5.83 -5.71 9.89
N LEU A 105 6.41 -6.82 10.39
CA LEU A 105 7.50 -7.53 9.72
C LEU A 105 7.06 -8.04 8.33
N LEU A 106 5.87 -8.63 8.23
CA LEU A 106 5.31 -9.08 6.97
C LEU A 106 5.13 -7.92 5.97
N TYR A 107 4.58 -6.79 6.41
CA TYR A 107 4.44 -5.61 5.55
C TYR A 107 5.79 -5.07 5.09
N TYR A 108 6.80 -5.11 5.95
CA TYR A 108 8.16 -4.75 5.59
C TYR A 108 8.69 -5.66 4.46
N ALA A 109 8.53 -7.00 4.60
CA ALA A 109 8.92 -7.96 3.55
C ALA A 109 8.18 -7.72 2.23
N LEU A 110 6.87 -7.49 2.26
CA LEU A 110 6.07 -7.18 1.07
C LEU A 110 6.53 -5.90 0.38
N LYS A 111 6.90 -4.89 1.17
CA LYS A 111 7.45 -3.63 0.64
C LYS A 111 8.81 -3.84 -0.03
N GLN A 112 9.71 -4.60 0.58
CA GLN A 112 11.00 -4.96 -0.03
C GLN A 112 10.78 -5.71 -1.34
N CYS A 113 9.93 -6.76 -1.33
CA CYS A 113 9.56 -7.47 -2.56
C CYS A 113 9.09 -6.53 -3.68
N ALA A 114 8.19 -5.61 -3.36
CA ALA A 114 7.66 -4.65 -4.33
C ALA A 114 8.73 -3.68 -4.86
N GLN A 115 9.59 -3.18 -3.97
CA GLN A 115 10.67 -2.25 -4.31
C GLN A 115 11.73 -2.91 -5.20
N ASP A 116 12.06 -4.16 -4.92
CA ASP A 116 13.10 -4.92 -5.63
C ASP A 116 12.56 -5.67 -6.86
N GLY A 117 11.25 -5.51 -7.18
CA GLY A 117 10.65 -6.05 -8.39
C GLY A 117 10.31 -7.53 -8.33
N TYR A 118 10.18 -8.14 -7.15
CA TYR A 118 9.73 -9.54 -7.00
C TYR A 118 8.21 -9.67 -7.09
N GLU A 119 7.74 -10.73 -7.74
CA GLU A 119 6.33 -10.94 -8.05
C GLU A 119 5.54 -11.61 -6.93
N SER A 120 6.24 -12.26 -5.99
CA SER A 120 5.60 -12.93 -4.85
C SER A 120 6.51 -13.04 -3.64
N LEU A 121 5.88 -13.28 -2.49
CA LEU A 121 6.53 -13.58 -1.23
C LEU A 121 6.11 -14.98 -0.81
N LYS A 122 7.09 -15.87 -0.61
CA LYS A 122 6.93 -17.25 -0.21
C LYS A 122 7.25 -17.45 1.26
N ILE A 123 6.66 -18.44 1.87
CA ILE A 123 6.96 -18.90 3.22
C ILE A 123 6.47 -20.34 3.35
N ASP A 124 7.09 -21.10 4.23
CA ASP A 124 6.59 -22.42 4.62
C ASP A 124 6.29 -22.48 6.12
N THR A 125 5.44 -23.44 6.51
CA THR A 125 5.21 -23.71 7.92
C THR A 125 4.82 -25.17 8.15
N HIS A 126 5.07 -25.67 9.36
CA HIS A 126 4.66 -27.02 9.74
C HIS A 126 3.14 -27.16 9.76
N PRO A 127 2.56 -28.30 9.30
CA PRO A 127 1.11 -28.51 9.31
C PRO A 127 0.46 -28.29 10.68
N GLY A 128 1.13 -28.68 11.75
CA GLY A 128 0.70 -28.47 13.14
C GLY A 128 0.84 -27.04 13.66
N ASN A 129 1.47 -26.13 12.91
CA ASN A 129 1.58 -24.72 13.32
C ASN A 129 0.31 -23.96 12.92
N TYR A 130 -0.80 -24.28 13.59
CA TYR A 130 -2.12 -23.68 13.33
C TYR A 130 -2.12 -22.15 13.48
N ARG A 131 -1.28 -21.58 14.37
CA ARG A 131 -1.16 -20.14 14.58
C ARG A 131 -0.60 -19.44 13.34
N MET A 132 0.49 -19.96 12.78
CA MET A 132 1.10 -19.41 11.57
C MET A 132 0.17 -19.62 10.36
N ARG A 133 -0.41 -20.79 10.21
CA ARG A 133 -1.37 -21.07 9.13
C ARG A 133 -2.54 -20.09 9.14
N HIS A 134 -3.13 -19.81 10.31
CA HIS A 134 -4.19 -18.81 10.46
C HIS A 134 -3.68 -17.40 10.11
N PHE A 135 -2.49 -17.03 10.59
CA PHE A 135 -1.88 -15.74 10.30
C PHE A 135 -1.66 -15.55 8.79
N LEU A 136 -1.13 -16.55 8.09
CA LEU A 136 -0.88 -16.49 6.65
C LEU A 136 -2.19 -16.35 5.85
N LYS A 137 -3.21 -17.17 6.16
CA LYS A 137 -4.53 -17.05 5.52
C LYS A 137 -5.17 -15.69 5.72
N LYS A 138 -5.11 -15.15 6.94
CA LYS A 138 -5.61 -13.79 7.25
C LYS A 138 -4.86 -12.67 6.51
N ASN A 139 -3.62 -12.92 6.08
CA ASN A 139 -2.80 -11.98 5.33
C ASN A 139 -2.69 -12.34 3.84
N SER A 140 -3.71 -12.99 3.28
CA SER A 140 -3.89 -13.27 1.85
C SER A 140 -2.78 -14.14 1.22
N PHE A 141 -2.18 -15.04 1.99
CA PHE A 141 -1.35 -16.09 1.44
C PHE A 141 -2.22 -17.25 0.94
N HIS A 142 -1.91 -17.73 -0.25
CA HIS A 142 -2.47 -18.96 -0.80
C HIS A 142 -1.72 -20.15 -0.23
N GLU A 143 -2.45 -21.13 0.32
CA GLU A 143 -1.89 -22.40 0.74
C GLU A 143 -1.64 -23.25 -0.51
N LEU A 144 -0.44 -23.76 -0.66
CA LEU A 144 0.01 -24.60 -1.78
C LEU A 144 0.27 -26.03 -1.32
N GLU A 145 1.17 -26.73 -2.02
CA GLU A 145 1.43 -28.13 -1.79
C GLU A 145 2.30 -28.38 -0.54
N TYR A 146 2.26 -29.64 -0.11
CA TYR A 146 3.08 -30.15 0.97
C TYR A 146 4.49 -30.45 0.49
N ILE A 147 5.49 -29.87 1.14
CA ILE A 147 6.91 -30.04 0.85
C ILE A 147 7.42 -31.25 1.63
N LYS A 148 7.34 -32.45 1.05
CA LYS A 148 7.67 -33.72 1.72
C LYS A 148 9.02 -33.73 2.44
N PRO A 149 10.15 -33.32 1.83
CA PRO A 149 11.46 -33.39 2.48
C PRO A 149 11.57 -32.54 3.74
N MET A 150 10.76 -31.46 3.85
CA MET A 150 10.80 -30.51 4.96
C MET A 150 9.70 -30.71 5.98
N HIS A 151 8.69 -31.55 5.69
CA HIS A 151 7.48 -31.65 6.46
C HIS A 151 6.78 -30.28 6.66
N ARG A 152 6.66 -29.49 5.59
CA ARG A 152 6.09 -28.14 5.58
C ARG A 152 4.99 -28.01 4.55
N ILE A 153 4.13 -27.04 4.74
CA ILE A 153 3.15 -26.59 3.73
C ILE A 153 3.69 -25.29 3.16
N GLY A 154 3.76 -25.20 1.84
CA GLY A 154 4.14 -23.97 1.13
C GLY A 154 3.00 -22.96 1.11
N TYR A 155 3.33 -21.71 1.26
CA TYR A 155 2.41 -20.59 1.16
C TYR A 155 3.02 -19.51 0.28
N GLU A 156 2.22 -18.92 -0.60
CA GLU A 156 2.65 -17.85 -1.46
C GLU A 156 1.64 -16.71 -1.47
N ARG A 157 2.12 -15.51 -1.32
CA ARG A 157 1.36 -14.30 -1.53
C ARG A 157 1.89 -13.57 -2.74
N LEU A 158 1.02 -13.36 -3.72
CA LEU A 158 1.36 -12.51 -4.85
C LEU A 158 1.61 -11.09 -4.36
N ILE A 159 2.72 -10.53 -4.78
CA ILE A 159 2.92 -9.11 -4.71
C ILE A 159 2.01 -8.57 -5.81
N GLU A 160 0.82 -8.17 -5.41
CA GLU A 160 0.16 -7.19 -6.23
C GLU A 160 1.15 -6.03 -6.24
N PHE A 161 1.98 -5.98 -7.27
CA PHE A 161 2.53 -4.69 -7.63
C PHE A 161 1.29 -3.83 -7.75
N ASN A 162 1.04 -3.02 -6.76
CA ASN A 162 0.33 -1.81 -6.99
C ASN A 162 1.16 -1.13 -8.07
N LYS A 163 0.93 -1.53 -9.32
CA LYS A 163 1.35 -0.77 -10.49
C LYS A 163 0.53 0.50 -10.43
N MET A 164 0.85 1.32 -9.42
CA MET A 164 0.36 2.69 -9.38
C MET A 164 1.06 3.43 -10.52
N ASN A 165 0.76 2.97 -11.75
CA ASN A 165 1.25 3.61 -12.96
C ASN A 165 0.18 4.53 -13.55
N LYS A 166 -1.10 4.12 -13.43
CA LYS A 166 -2.24 4.86 -13.97
C LYS A 166 -3.23 5.12 -12.84
N ILE A 167 -3.03 6.22 -12.13
CA ILE A 167 -3.72 6.53 -10.88
C ILE A 167 -4.83 7.55 -11.15
N LEU A 168 -6.03 7.27 -10.68
CA LEU A 168 -7.11 8.25 -10.63
C LEU A 168 -7.39 8.64 -9.18
N ILE A 169 -7.61 9.93 -8.93
CA ILE A 169 -7.91 10.45 -7.60
C ILE A 169 -9.24 11.20 -7.64
N PHE A 170 -10.19 10.69 -6.86
CA PHE A 170 -11.54 11.24 -6.72
C PHE A 170 -11.82 11.75 -5.31
N GLY A 171 -12.78 12.66 -5.17
CA GLY A 171 -13.20 13.17 -3.87
C GLY A 171 -13.82 14.56 -3.97
N SER A 172 -14.43 15.04 -2.90
CA SER A 172 -15.04 16.37 -2.82
C SER A 172 -14.03 17.50 -2.99
N SER A 173 -14.50 18.71 -3.28
CA SER A 173 -13.68 19.92 -3.11
C SER A 173 -13.17 20.01 -1.67
N GLY A 174 -11.93 20.50 -1.49
CA GLY A 174 -11.29 20.57 -0.17
C GLY A 174 -10.79 19.24 0.39
N SER A 175 -11.00 18.10 -0.28
CA SER A 175 -10.48 16.80 0.20
C SER A 175 -8.97 16.65 0.07
N GLY A 176 -8.30 17.45 -0.77
CA GLY A 176 -6.85 17.42 -0.96
C GLY A 176 -6.38 16.57 -2.13
N LYS A 177 -7.21 16.30 -3.13
CA LYS A 177 -6.84 15.55 -4.36
C LYS A 177 -5.54 16.04 -4.99
N THR A 178 -5.47 17.33 -5.32
CA THR A 178 -4.29 17.94 -5.96
C THR A 178 -3.05 17.89 -5.07
N THR A 179 -3.21 18.01 -3.75
CA THR A 179 -2.12 17.82 -2.79
C THR A 179 -1.60 16.39 -2.86
N LEU A 180 -2.49 15.41 -2.89
CA LEU A 180 -2.12 14.00 -3.02
C LEU A 180 -1.43 13.74 -4.37
N SER A 181 -1.94 14.29 -5.48
CA SER A 181 -1.30 14.17 -6.80
C SER A 181 0.14 14.68 -6.79
N LYS A 182 0.40 15.83 -6.16
CA LYS A 182 1.76 16.38 -6.01
C LYS A 182 2.66 15.50 -5.14
N ILE A 183 2.13 14.93 -4.05
CA ILE A 183 2.88 13.98 -3.20
C ILE A 183 3.24 12.72 -3.99
N LEU A 184 2.27 12.13 -4.69
CA LEU A 184 2.50 10.92 -5.49
C LEU A 184 3.44 11.18 -6.68
N ASN A 185 3.29 12.31 -7.36
CA ASN A 185 4.23 12.73 -8.41
C ASN A 185 5.67 12.75 -7.88
N LYS A 186 5.90 13.40 -6.73
CA LYS A 186 7.23 13.48 -6.12
C LYS A 186 7.77 12.12 -5.68
N LYS A 187 6.93 11.26 -5.10
CA LYS A 187 7.36 9.97 -4.54
C LYS A 187 7.53 8.87 -5.59
N LEU A 188 6.69 8.86 -6.62
CA LEU A 188 6.64 7.81 -7.63
C LEU A 188 7.28 8.22 -8.96
N ASN A 189 7.63 9.50 -9.10
CA ASN A 189 8.10 10.10 -10.35
C ASN A 189 7.13 9.81 -11.52
N ILE A 190 5.84 10.11 -11.31
CA ILE A 190 4.75 9.93 -12.28
C ILE A 190 4.14 11.29 -12.59
N PRO A 191 4.04 11.69 -13.86
CA PRO A 191 3.40 12.95 -14.26
C PRO A 191 1.94 12.98 -13.81
N TYR A 192 1.43 14.16 -13.45
CA TYR A 192 0.05 14.33 -13.05
C TYR A 192 -0.68 15.39 -13.86
N LEU A 193 -1.97 15.18 -14.03
CA LEU A 193 -2.92 16.11 -14.64
C LEU A 193 -4.00 16.46 -13.62
N HIS A 194 -4.12 17.74 -13.32
CA HIS A 194 -5.24 18.27 -12.56
C HIS A 194 -6.36 18.67 -13.53
N LEU A 195 -7.49 17.99 -13.49
CA LEU A 195 -8.56 18.20 -14.49
C LEU A 195 -9.14 19.61 -14.46
N ASP A 196 -9.21 20.25 -13.29
CA ASP A 196 -9.67 21.63 -13.19
C ASP A 196 -8.78 22.60 -13.96
N SER A 197 -7.45 22.34 -14.05
CA SER A 197 -6.51 23.20 -14.77
C SER A 197 -6.68 23.21 -16.30
N ILE A 198 -7.33 22.19 -16.85
CA ILE A 198 -7.59 22.09 -18.29
C ILE A 198 -9.07 22.33 -18.65
N TYR A 199 -9.95 22.32 -17.65
CA TYR A 199 -11.37 22.59 -17.82
C TYR A 199 -11.68 24.07 -17.71
N TRP A 200 -11.14 24.74 -16.68
CA TRP A 200 -11.32 26.16 -16.46
C TRP A 200 -10.25 26.94 -17.21
N VAL A 201 -10.69 27.96 -17.90
CA VAL A 201 -9.85 28.98 -18.52
C VAL A 201 -10.07 30.30 -17.79
N HIS A 202 -9.66 31.39 -18.37
CA HIS A 202 -9.74 32.73 -17.76
C HIS A 202 -11.11 32.96 -17.08
N ASP A 203 -11.10 33.53 -15.86
CA ASP A 203 -12.30 33.98 -15.12
C ASP A 203 -13.42 32.92 -14.97
N TRP A 204 -13.01 31.68 -14.62
CA TRP A 204 -13.93 30.55 -14.41
C TRP A 204 -14.79 30.18 -15.62
N GLN A 205 -14.42 30.58 -16.82
CA GLN A 205 -15.04 30.09 -18.03
C GLN A 205 -14.62 28.65 -18.30
N SER A 206 -15.58 27.79 -18.64
CA SER A 206 -15.27 26.41 -18.98
C SER A 206 -14.95 26.25 -20.46
N VAL A 207 -14.03 25.39 -20.79
CA VAL A 207 -13.85 24.95 -22.18
C VAL A 207 -15.01 24.07 -22.64
N GLU A 208 -15.20 23.94 -23.96
CA GLU A 208 -16.13 22.98 -24.52
C GLU A 208 -15.76 21.54 -24.13
N ARG A 209 -16.77 20.66 -24.06
CA ARG A 209 -16.57 19.27 -23.62
C ARG A 209 -15.62 18.49 -24.52
N GLU A 210 -15.68 18.72 -25.81
CA GLU A 210 -14.83 18.10 -26.82
C GLU A 210 -13.37 18.50 -26.64
N VAL A 211 -13.13 19.78 -26.39
CA VAL A 211 -11.78 20.32 -26.11
C VAL A 211 -11.22 19.71 -24.83
N PHE A 212 -12.03 19.65 -23.76
CA PHE A 212 -11.64 18.99 -22.52
C PHE A 212 -11.29 17.51 -22.73
N ASN A 213 -12.18 16.76 -23.41
CA ASN A 213 -11.97 15.35 -23.70
C ASN A 213 -10.71 15.11 -24.55
N SER A 214 -10.44 15.96 -25.52
CA SER A 214 -9.24 15.91 -26.35
C SER A 214 -7.97 16.10 -25.52
N ARG A 215 -7.91 17.12 -24.63
CA ARG A 215 -6.78 17.37 -23.75
C ARG A 215 -6.51 16.21 -22.79
N VAL A 216 -7.56 15.60 -22.24
CA VAL A 216 -7.40 14.41 -21.38
C VAL A 216 -6.83 13.22 -22.15
N ARG A 217 -7.32 12.95 -23.37
CA ARG A 217 -6.83 11.87 -24.21
C ARG A 217 -5.37 12.11 -24.65
N GLU A 218 -5.03 13.31 -25.03
CA GLU A 218 -3.66 13.70 -25.36
C GLU A 218 -2.71 13.38 -24.19
N PHE A 219 -3.06 13.79 -22.98
CA PHE A 219 -2.27 13.47 -21.79
C PHE A 219 -2.14 11.96 -21.56
N ILE A 220 -3.22 11.20 -21.68
CA ILE A 220 -3.23 9.74 -21.52
C ILE A 220 -2.37 9.05 -22.59
N ASN A 221 -2.43 9.51 -23.83
CA ASN A 221 -1.71 8.90 -24.95
C ASN A 221 -0.21 9.20 -24.94
N THR A 222 0.18 10.35 -24.38
CA THR A 222 1.59 10.78 -24.29
C THR A 222 2.30 10.20 -23.07
N HIS A 223 1.59 9.63 -22.09
CA HIS A 223 2.16 9.12 -20.85
C HIS A 223 1.75 7.67 -20.58
N THR A 224 2.75 6.78 -20.53
CA THR A 224 2.54 5.37 -20.15
C THR A 224 2.19 5.21 -18.67
N ARG A 225 2.64 6.17 -17.83
CA ARG A 225 2.34 6.30 -16.41
C ARG A 225 1.76 7.68 -16.16
N PHE A 226 0.68 7.77 -15.37
CA PHE A 226 0.04 9.05 -15.08
C PHE A 226 -0.76 9.05 -13.78
N ILE A 227 -0.96 10.25 -13.24
CA ILE A 227 -1.89 10.54 -12.16
C ILE A 227 -2.91 11.54 -12.72
N ILE A 228 -4.19 11.26 -12.60
CA ILE A 228 -5.24 12.22 -12.97
C ILE A 228 -6.12 12.47 -11.75
N ASP A 229 -6.23 13.72 -11.33
CA ASP A 229 -7.14 14.11 -10.26
C ASP A 229 -8.28 14.99 -10.77
N GLY A 230 -9.44 14.74 -10.24
CA GLY A 230 -10.67 15.43 -10.59
C GLY A 230 -11.83 14.48 -10.89
N ASN A 231 -13.05 14.91 -10.64
CA ASN A 231 -14.19 14.03 -10.72
C ASN A 231 -14.70 13.88 -12.17
N TYR A 232 -15.26 14.93 -12.76
CA TYR A 232 -15.76 15.00 -14.15
C TYR A 232 -16.48 13.73 -14.63
N THR A 233 -17.40 13.21 -13.77
CA THR A 233 -18.09 11.93 -13.98
C THR A 233 -19.12 11.96 -15.10
N ASN A 234 -19.54 13.16 -15.53
CA ASN A 234 -20.53 13.36 -16.60
C ASN A 234 -19.88 13.48 -18.00
N PHE A 235 -18.57 13.37 -18.09
CA PHE A 235 -17.84 13.49 -19.35
C PHE A 235 -17.63 12.12 -20.00
N SER A 236 -17.63 12.06 -21.31
CA SER A 236 -17.56 10.81 -22.08
C SER A 236 -16.29 10.00 -21.78
N ASN A 237 -15.18 10.67 -21.44
CA ASN A 237 -13.93 10.01 -21.09
C ASN A 237 -13.88 9.43 -19.65
N TYR A 238 -14.92 9.61 -18.83
CA TYR A 238 -14.92 9.12 -17.44
C TYR A 238 -14.75 7.60 -17.35
N MET A 239 -15.56 6.85 -18.10
CA MET A 239 -15.48 5.39 -18.13
C MET A 239 -14.18 4.89 -18.78
N GLU A 240 -13.67 5.61 -19.77
CA GLU A 240 -12.36 5.35 -20.38
C GLU A 240 -11.25 5.47 -19.34
N ARG A 241 -11.20 6.55 -18.58
CA ARG A 241 -10.26 6.74 -17.47
C ARG A 241 -10.34 5.60 -16.47
N LEU A 242 -11.57 5.24 -16.04
CA LEU A 242 -11.74 4.12 -15.10
C LEU A 242 -11.22 2.80 -15.64
N ARG A 243 -11.42 2.51 -16.95
CA ARG A 243 -10.92 1.26 -17.56
C ARG A 243 -9.40 1.22 -17.67
N LEU A 244 -8.77 2.34 -17.98
CA LEU A 244 -7.32 2.47 -18.16
C LEU A 244 -6.53 2.46 -16.84
N ALA A 245 -7.13 2.95 -15.76
CA ALA A 245 -6.48 2.99 -14.46
C ALA A 245 -6.17 1.60 -13.92
N ASP A 246 -5.03 1.46 -13.27
CA ASP A 246 -4.71 0.31 -12.41
C ASP A 246 -5.03 0.59 -10.93
N THR A 247 -5.02 1.86 -10.55
CA THR A 247 -5.26 2.31 -9.17
C THR A 247 -6.28 3.44 -9.13
N ILE A 248 -7.27 3.31 -8.27
CA ILE A 248 -8.29 4.33 -8.05
C ILE A 248 -8.29 4.71 -6.57
N ILE A 249 -8.06 5.98 -6.28
CA ILE A 249 -8.04 6.53 -4.92
C ILE A 249 -9.27 7.40 -4.71
N VAL A 250 -10.03 7.12 -3.66
CA VAL A 250 -11.21 7.89 -3.29
C VAL A 250 -11.01 8.54 -1.93
N LEU A 251 -10.99 9.87 -1.89
CA LEU A 251 -10.96 10.65 -0.67
C LEU A 251 -12.40 10.88 -0.18
N ASP A 252 -12.89 9.94 0.65
CA ASP A 252 -14.27 9.88 1.13
C ASP A 252 -14.38 10.43 2.55
N TYR A 253 -14.05 11.70 2.71
CA TYR A 253 -14.06 12.37 4.01
C TYR A 253 -15.45 12.91 4.39
N PRO A 254 -15.73 13.06 5.68
CA PRO A 254 -16.89 13.79 6.16
C PRO A 254 -16.94 15.23 5.61
N LEU A 255 -18.14 15.76 5.43
CA LEU A 255 -18.36 17.12 4.92
C LEU A 255 -17.57 18.17 5.72
N SER A 256 -17.56 18.05 7.06
CA SER A 256 -16.82 18.95 7.95
C SER A 256 -15.31 18.98 7.65
N THR A 257 -14.71 17.85 7.29
CA THR A 257 -13.30 17.76 6.92
C THR A 257 -13.02 18.46 5.58
N ASN A 258 -13.92 18.30 4.62
CA ASN A 258 -13.84 18.94 3.31
C ASN A 258 -14.01 20.46 3.43
N LEU A 259 -15.00 20.95 4.20
CA LEU A 259 -15.21 22.37 4.47
C LEU A 259 -13.97 23.02 5.14
N LYS A 260 -13.40 22.38 6.16
CA LYS A 260 -12.13 22.85 6.76
C LYS A 260 -11.01 22.96 5.71
N GLY A 261 -10.96 22.03 4.75
CA GLY A 261 -10.01 22.07 3.65
C GLY A 261 -10.23 23.24 2.69
N ILE A 262 -11.49 23.55 2.39
CA ILE A 262 -11.88 24.68 1.54
C ILE A 262 -11.52 26.00 2.22
N ILE A 263 -11.89 26.18 3.49
CA ILE A 263 -11.59 27.40 4.26
C ILE A 263 -10.07 27.64 4.34
N ARG A 264 -9.29 26.61 4.66
CA ARG A 264 -7.82 26.72 4.68
C ARG A 264 -7.23 27.09 3.32
N ARG A 265 -7.84 26.58 2.24
CA ARG A 265 -7.42 26.88 0.87
C ARG A 265 -7.74 28.34 0.52
N GLU A 266 -8.94 28.80 0.81
CA GLU A 266 -9.33 30.20 0.61
C GLU A 266 -8.41 31.14 1.39
N GLN A 267 -8.19 30.91 2.68
CA GLN A 267 -7.24 31.70 3.51
C GLN A 267 -5.82 31.74 2.93
N LYS A 268 -5.34 30.60 2.41
CA LYS A 268 -3.99 30.51 1.83
C LYS A 268 -3.85 31.29 0.53
N TYR A 269 -4.89 31.33 -0.29
CA TYR A 269 -4.88 31.92 -1.63
C TYR A 269 -5.72 33.21 -1.73
N LYS A 270 -6.09 33.76 -0.59
CA LYS A 270 -6.81 35.04 -0.53
C LYS A 270 -6.02 36.10 -1.31
N HIS A 271 -6.67 36.68 -2.32
CA HIS A 271 -6.07 37.66 -3.25
C HIS A 271 -4.85 37.15 -4.05
N ARG A 272 -4.69 35.83 -4.20
CA ARG A 272 -3.59 35.23 -4.99
C ARG A 272 -4.14 34.17 -5.95
N TYR A 273 -3.49 34.05 -7.10
CA TYR A 273 -3.78 32.97 -8.02
C TYR A 273 -3.13 31.66 -7.55
N ARG A 274 -3.81 30.57 -7.78
CA ARG A 274 -3.23 29.24 -7.61
C ARG A 274 -2.39 28.90 -8.84
N SER A 275 -1.17 28.42 -8.62
CA SER A 275 -0.26 27.99 -9.69
C SER A 275 -0.77 26.79 -10.51
N ASP A 276 -1.81 26.08 -10.03
CA ASP A 276 -2.44 24.93 -10.66
C ASP A 276 -3.83 25.26 -11.25
N MET A 277 -4.15 26.53 -11.45
CA MET A 277 -5.37 27.03 -12.07
C MET A 277 -5.05 28.07 -13.15
N ALA A 278 -5.99 28.30 -14.04
CA ALA A 278 -5.86 29.34 -15.06
C ALA A 278 -5.86 30.75 -14.42
N THR A 279 -5.22 31.69 -15.10
CA THR A 279 -5.18 33.11 -14.68
C THR A 279 -6.60 33.66 -14.57
N GLY A 280 -6.89 34.46 -13.54
CA GLY A 280 -8.20 35.04 -13.30
C GLY A 280 -9.15 34.18 -12.48
N CYS A 281 -8.87 32.88 -12.27
CA CYS A 281 -9.68 32.02 -11.42
C CYS A 281 -9.37 32.26 -9.94
N ILE A 282 -9.93 33.32 -9.37
CA ILE A 282 -9.78 33.65 -7.94
C ILE A 282 -10.69 32.73 -7.12
N GLU A 283 -10.17 32.21 -6.02
CA GLU A 283 -10.95 31.38 -5.09
C GLU A 283 -11.88 32.28 -4.25
N GLU A 284 -13.18 32.10 -4.43
CA GLU A 284 -14.20 32.76 -3.60
C GLU A 284 -15.12 31.70 -3.00
N LEU A 285 -15.48 31.94 -1.74
CA LEU A 285 -16.45 31.10 -1.02
C LEU A 285 -17.83 31.73 -1.17
N ASP A 286 -18.45 31.51 -2.31
CA ASP A 286 -19.84 31.90 -2.52
C ASP A 286 -20.85 30.84 -2.04
N GLN A 287 -22.11 31.21 -1.93
CA GLN A 287 -23.17 30.31 -1.49
C GLN A 287 -23.41 29.17 -2.49
N GLU A 288 -23.24 29.42 -3.78
CA GLU A 288 -23.46 28.43 -4.84
C GLU A 288 -22.42 27.32 -4.75
N PHE A 289 -21.15 27.65 -4.54
CA PHE A 289 -20.08 26.68 -4.32
C PHE A 289 -20.28 25.86 -3.04
N LEU A 290 -20.72 26.48 -1.94
CA LEU A 290 -21.05 25.76 -0.71
C LEU A 290 -22.21 24.78 -0.91
N HIS A 291 -23.26 25.20 -1.62
CA HIS A 291 -24.36 24.31 -2.02
C HIS A 291 -23.90 23.15 -2.90
N TYR A 292 -22.99 23.40 -3.85
CA TYR A 292 -22.38 22.34 -4.65
C TYR A 292 -21.65 21.33 -3.79
N VAL A 293 -20.83 21.77 -2.85
CA VAL A 293 -20.08 20.90 -1.94
C VAL A 293 -21.01 20.05 -1.07
N TYR A 294 -22.09 20.64 -0.56
CA TYR A 294 -23.09 19.93 0.22
C TYR A 294 -23.82 18.84 -0.60
N ARG A 295 -24.25 19.17 -1.81
CA ARG A 295 -24.93 18.23 -2.72
C ARG A 295 -24.00 17.16 -3.28
N PHE A 296 -22.70 17.38 -3.23
CA PHE A 296 -21.72 16.47 -3.80
C PHE A 296 -21.77 15.07 -3.17
N LYS A 297 -22.22 14.91 -1.93
CA LYS A 297 -22.31 13.61 -1.26
C LYS A 297 -23.12 12.58 -2.06
N LYS A 298 -24.30 12.94 -2.57
CA LYS A 298 -25.12 12.05 -3.42
C LYS A 298 -24.39 11.70 -4.74
N LYS A 299 -23.68 12.65 -5.32
CA LYS A 299 -22.90 12.43 -6.53
C LYS A 299 -21.71 11.52 -6.26
N GLN A 300 -21.09 11.66 -5.10
CA GLN A 300 -19.97 10.82 -4.65
C GLN A 300 -20.41 9.37 -4.44
N GLU A 301 -21.58 9.11 -3.89
CA GLU A 301 -22.13 7.76 -3.73
C GLU A 301 -22.31 7.06 -5.09
N ARG A 302 -22.86 7.74 -6.08
CA ARG A 302 -23.00 7.22 -7.47
C ARG A 302 -21.63 6.96 -8.12
N MET A 303 -20.67 7.85 -7.90
CA MET A 303 -19.30 7.71 -8.37
C MET A 303 -18.64 6.49 -7.73
N ILE A 304 -18.77 6.32 -6.42
CA ILE A 304 -18.24 5.15 -5.71
C ILE A 304 -18.87 3.86 -6.24
N ALA A 305 -20.18 3.83 -6.45
CA ALA A 305 -20.87 2.67 -7.03
C ALA A 305 -20.33 2.30 -8.42
N SER A 306 -20.02 3.30 -9.26
CA SER A 306 -19.40 3.04 -10.58
C SER A 306 -17.94 2.55 -10.47
N ILE A 307 -17.21 2.94 -9.44
CA ILE A 307 -15.84 2.47 -9.17
C ILE A 307 -15.84 1.04 -8.62
N GLU A 308 -16.79 0.70 -7.75
CA GLU A 308 -16.92 -0.63 -7.14
C GLU A 308 -17.15 -1.74 -8.18
N GLN A 309 -17.65 -1.42 -9.38
CA GLN A 309 -17.75 -2.38 -10.49
C GLN A 309 -16.40 -2.96 -10.92
N PHE A 310 -15.31 -2.29 -10.62
CA PHE A 310 -13.94 -2.72 -10.91
C PHE A 310 -13.25 -3.42 -9.73
N LYS A 311 -13.98 -3.69 -8.65
CA LYS A 311 -13.45 -4.42 -7.49
C LYS A 311 -12.94 -5.81 -7.90
N GLY A 312 -11.75 -6.16 -7.45
CA GLY A 312 -11.06 -7.40 -7.84
C GLY A 312 -10.30 -7.32 -9.17
N GLN A 313 -10.51 -6.29 -9.99
CA GLN A 313 -9.77 -6.06 -11.24
C GLN A 313 -8.72 -4.96 -11.09
N LYS A 314 -8.92 -4.03 -10.16
CA LYS A 314 -8.08 -2.85 -9.92
C LYS A 314 -7.85 -2.63 -8.44
N THR A 315 -6.77 -1.94 -8.12
CA THR A 315 -6.55 -1.46 -6.74
C THR A 315 -7.47 -0.28 -6.46
N ILE A 316 -8.39 -0.44 -5.51
CA ILE A 316 -9.29 0.62 -5.06
C ILE A 316 -8.95 0.95 -3.61
N LEU A 317 -8.46 2.18 -3.38
CA LEU A 317 -8.11 2.71 -2.08
C LEU A 317 -9.14 3.77 -1.67
N ARG A 318 -9.83 3.57 -0.55
CA ARG A 318 -10.81 4.50 -0.03
C ARG A 318 -10.39 4.98 1.35
N PHE A 319 -10.08 6.26 1.46
CA PHE A 319 -9.66 6.90 2.71
C PHE A 319 -10.81 7.69 3.31
N LYS A 320 -11.14 7.39 4.57
CA LYS A 320 -12.21 8.06 5.31
C LYS A 320 -11.70 9.18 6.21
N SER A 321 -10.38 9.23 6.44
CA SER A 321 -9.71 10.28 7.22
C SER A 321 -8.42 10.76 6.55
N ARG A 322 -7.97 11.97 6.91
CA ARG A 322 -6.67 12.49 6.46
C ARG A 322 -5.51 11.73 7.12
N GLU A 323 -5.72 11.23 8.32
CA GLU A 323 -4.74 10.47 9.07
C GLU A 323 -4.42 9.14 8.38
N ASP A 324 -5.45 8.38 7.95
CA ASP A 324 -5.27 7.14 7.19
C ASP A 324 -4.50 7.41 5.89
N LEU A 325 -4.83 8.51 5.18
CA LEU A 325 -4.13 8.90 3.97
C LEU A 325 -2.66 9.26 4.26
N MET A 326 -2.38 10.00 5.32
CA MET A 326 -1.01 10.36 5.71
C MET A 326 -0.19 9.13 6.08
N HIS A 327 -0.74 8.22 6.87
CA HIS A 327 -0.10 6.94 7.19
C HIS A 327 0.24 6.14 5.93
N TRP A 328 -0.71 6.02 5.02
CA TRP A 328 -0.49 5.33 3.77
C TRP A 328 0.58 6.01 2.90
N THR A 329 0.49 7.33 2.72
CA THR A 329 1.49 8.05 1.92
C THR A 329 2.89 8.03 2.53
N ALA A 330 3.02 7.93 3.85
CA ALA A 330 4.33 7.78 4.51
C ALA A 330 4.99 6.42 4.23
N GLN A 331 4.20 5.42 3.83
CA GLN A 331 4.67 4.07 3.52
C GLN A 331 5.07 3.88 2.04
N LEU A 332 4.77 4.84 1.17
CA LEU A 332 5.23 4.91 -0.21
C LEU A 332 6.68 5.46 -0.25
#